data_901b87545dbc1ad5d3728b31bb73a908
#
_entry.id   901b87545dbc1ad5d3728b31bb73a908
#
_cell.length_a   1.000
_cell.length_b   1.000
_cell.length_c   1.000
_cell.angle_alpha   90.00
_cell.angle_beta   90.00
_cell.angle_gamma   90.00
#
_symmetry.space_group_name_H-M   'P 1'
#
loop_
_entity.id
_entity.type
_entity.pdbx_description
1 polymer ?
#
loop_
_entity_poly.entity_id
_entity_poly.type
_entity_poly.pdbx_seq_one_letter_code
_entity_poly.pdbx_strand_id
1 'polypeptide(L)'
;YVKETGVDCLAVAVGTSHGVYKGTPYLDFDLLKTLANEVSIPLVLHGGSGTGDENLTKAVRYGIQKINLNTDLNKAGQSALKEALNTLEKSEGKKLNLQQTIAFGIEGWKEELVHYMKLFGSAGRW
;
A
#
# COMPACT_ATOMS: atom_id res chain seq x y z
N TYR A 1 -26.56 -5.15 6.06
CA TYR A 1 -25.52 -4.56 6.93
C TYR A 1 -25.39 -3.06 6.68
N VAL A 2 -25.03 -2.60 5.45
CA VAL A 2 -24.79 -1.19 5.12
C VAL A 2 -25.98 -0.29 5.51
N LYS A 3 -27.21 -0.68 5.14
CA LYS A 3 -28.42 0.08 5.44
C LYS A 3 -28.74 0.18 6.93
N GLU A 4 -28.36 -0.83 7.71
CA GLU A 4 -28.63 -0.87 9.16
C GLU A 4 -27.57 -0.12 9.97
N THR A 5 -26.34 -0.12 9.50
CA THR A 5 -25.20 0.48 10.23
C THR A 5 -24.91 1.91 9.81
N GLY A 6 -25.29 2.32 8.59
CA GLY A 6 -25.01 3.65 8.06
C GLY A 6 -23.54 3.97 7.85
N VAL A 7 -22.69 2.94 7.62
CA VAL A 7 -21.25 3.14 7.39
C VAL A 7 -20.99 3.83 6.05
N ASP A 8 -19.97 4.67 5.99
CA ASP A 8 -19.61 5.46 4.79
C ASP A 8 -18.78 4.67 3.77
N CYS A 9 -18.12 3.59 4.19
CA CYS A 9 -17.37 2.68 3.33
C CYS A 9 -17.32 1.28 3.94
N LEU A 10 -17.11 0.26 3.11
CA LEU A 10 -17.11 -1.14 3.54
C LEU A 10 -15.82 -1.84 3.17
N ALA A 11 -15.08 -2.35 4.16
CA ALA A 11 -13.97 -3.25 3.91
C ALA A 11 -14.47 -4.65 3.59
N VAL A 12 -14.02 -5.21 2.47
CA VAL A 12 -14.46 -6.52 1.97
C VAL A 12 -13.34 -7.55 2.00
N ALA A 13 -13.70 -8.79 2.30
CA ALA A 13 -12.77 -9.92 2.30
C ALA A 13 -12.82 -10.61 0.91
N VAL A 14 -11.80 -10.35 0.10
CA VAL A 14 -11.66 -10.91 -1.25
C VAL A 14 -10.36 -11.69 -1.43
N GLY A 15 -9.81 -12.24 -0.34
CA GLY A 15 -8.61 -13.09 -0.37
C GLY A 15 -7.31 -12.42 0.09
N THR A 16 -7.33 -11.14 0.42
CA THR A 16 -6.17 -10.46 1.04
C THR A 16 -6.06 -10.73 2.54
N SER A 17 -4.84 -10.68 3.07
CA SER A 17 -4.54 -10.78 4.49
C SER A 17 -3.51 -9.73 4.91
N HIS A 18 -3.43 -9.45 6.21
CA HIS A 18 -2.41 -8.54 6.74
C HIS A 18 -1.05 -9.23 6.90
N GLY A 19 0.03 -8.47 6.67
CA GLY A 19 1.40 -8.92 6.89
C GLY A 19 2.10 -9.44 5.65
N VAL A 20 3.08 -10.33 5.83
CA VAL A 20 3.87 -10.89 4.73
C VAL A 20 3.21 -12.17 4.23
N TYR A 21 2.89 -12.22 2.96
CA TYR A 21 2.36 -13.44 2.32
C TYR A 21 3.42 -14.53 2.24
N LYS A 22 3.02 -15.79 2.49
CA LYS A 22 3.87 -16.98 2.31
C LYS A 22 3.88 -17.50 0.86
N GLY A 23 3.20 -16.83 -0.06
CA GLY A 23 3.10 -17.16 -1.48
C GLY A 23 2.39 -16.03 -2.23
N THR A 24 2.08 -16.24 -3.50
CA THR A 24 1.32 -15.26 -4.29
C THR A 24 -0.11 -15.16 -3.74
N PRO A 25 -0.56 -13.97 -3.31
CA PRO A 25 -1.92 -13.81 -2.83
C PRO A 25 -2.92 -14.02 -3.96
N TYR A 26 -3.98 -14.76 -3.67
CA TYR A 26 -5.09 -14.96 -4.58
C TYR A 26 -6.23 -14.00 -4.20
N LEU A 27 -6.62 -13.15 -5.16
CA LEU A 27 -7.78 -12.28 -5.02
C LEU A 27 -8.94 -12.83 -5.84
N ASP A 28 -10.09 -12.96 -5.21
CA ASP A 28 -11.33 -13.33 -5.88
C ASP A 28 -11.95 -12.11 -6.57
N PHE A 29 -11.56 -11.90 -7.82
CA PHE A 29 -12.03 -10.75 -8.61
C PHE A 29 -13.49 -10.88 -9.06
N ASP A 30 -14.03 -12.07 -9.13
CA ASP A 30 -15.44 -12.28 -9.49
C ASP A 30 -16.35 -11.94 -8.30
N LEU A 31 -15.95 -12.35 -7.09
CA LEU A 31 -16.59 -11.89 -5.87
C LEU A 31 -16.47 -10.35 -5.74
N LEU A 32 -15.32 -9.77 -6.03
CA LEU A 32 -15.14 -8.31 -5.96
C LEU A 32 -16.09 -7.57 -6.89
N LYS A 33 -16.22 -8.01 -8.14
CA LYS A 33 -17.16 -7.42 -9.11
C LYS A 33 -18.61 -7.52 -8.64
N THR A 34 -18.99 -8.68 -8.08
CA THR A 34 -20.32 -8.87 -7.51
C THR A 34 -20.59 -7.88 -6.38
N LEU A 35 -19.65 -7.76 -5.44
CA LEU A 35 -19.76 -6.81 -4.33
C LEU A 35 -19.82 -5.35 -4.81
N ALA A 36 -19.00 -4.98 -5.82
CA ALA A 36 -19.00 -3.63 -6.37
C ALA A 36 -20.33 -3.26 -7.07
N ASN A 37 -21.04 -4.24 -7.60
CA ASN A 37 -22.35 -4.02 -8.19
C ASN A 37 -23.49 -3.95 -7.17
N GLU A 38 -23.37 -4.68 -6.07
CA GLU A 38 -24.44 -4.76 -5.06
C GLU A 38 -24.31 -3.74 -3.94
N VAL A 39 -23.10 -3.31 -3.61
CA VAL A 39 -22.80 -2.39 -2.52
C VAL A 39 -22.75 -0.95 -3.03
N SER A 40 -23.62 -0.10 -2.52
CA SER A 40 -23.80 1.30 -2.97
C SER A 40 -22.80 2.30 -2.37
N ILE A 41 -21.93 1.85 -1.46
CA ILE A 41 -20.91 2.70 -0.79
C ILE A 41 -19.51 2.26 -1.20
N PRO A 42 -18.49 3.12 -1.03
CA PRO A 42 -17.10 2.79 -1.39
C PRO A 42 -16.59 1.50 -0.76
N LEU A 43 -15.93 0.67 -1.57
CA LEU A 43 -15.28 -0.56 -1.10
C LEU A 43 -13.83 -0.30 -0.74
N VAL A 44 -13.39 -0.94 0.34
CA VAL A 44 -12.04 -0.83 0.90
C VAL A 44 -11.33 -2.18 0.84
N LEU A 45 -10.09 -2.18 0.36
CA LEU A 45 -9.19 -3.33 0.40
C LEU A 45 -8.20 -3.18 1.56
N HIS A 46 -8.29 -4.08 2.55
CA HIS A 46 -7.25 -4.28 3.56
C HIS A 46 -6.19 -5.27 3.08
N GLY A 47 -4.99 -5.24 3.67
CA GLY A 47 -3.92 -6.17 3.31
C GLY A 47 -3.36 -5.95 1.90
N GLY A 48 -3.34 -4.70 1.42
CA GLY A 48 -2.84 -4.36 0.10
C GLY A 48 -1.34 -4.61 -0.09
N SER A 49 -0.53 -4.45 0.98
CA SER A 49 0.92 -4.70 0.93
C SER A 49 1.22 -6.16 0.55
N GLY A 50 2.17 -6.34 -0.37
CA GLY A 50 2.58 -7.67 -0.85
C GLY A 50 1.58 -8.32 -1.84
N THR A 51 0.52 -7.62 -2.20
CA THR A 51 -0.48 -8.11 -3.17
C THR A 51 0.01 -8.03 -4.61
N GLY A 52 0.95 -7.12 -4.89
CA GLY A 52 1.53 -6.88 -6.21
C GLY A 52 0.73 -5.92 -7.09
N ASP A 53 1.44 -5.16 -7.91
CA ASP A 53 0.91 -4.05 -8.70
C ASP A 53 -0.23 -4.47 -9.64
N GLU A 54 -0.09 -5.63 -10.27
CA GLU A 54 -1.12 -6.14 -11.20
C GLU A 54 -2.44 -6.40 -10.49
N ASN A 55 -2.38 -7.09 -9.33
CA ASN A 55 -3.57 -7.40 -8.55
C ASN A 55 -4.21 -6.13 -7.97
N LEU A 56 -3.41 -5.20 -7.48
CA LEU A 56 -3.89 -3.93 -6.96
C LEU A 56 -4.53 -3.07 -8.06
N THR A 57 -3.92 -3.02 -9.24
CA THR A 57 -4.49 -2.32 -10.40
C THR A 57 -5.83 -2.93 -10.82
N LYS A 58 -5.92 -4.27 -10.85
CA LYS A 58 -7.18 -4.97 -11.13
C LYS A 58 -8.24 -4.70 -10.06
N ALA A 59 -7.86 -4.69 -8.78
CA ALA A 59 -8.78 -4.41 -7.68
C ALA A 59 -9.39 -3.00 -7.81
N VAL A 60 -8.59 -1.99 -8.14
CA VAL A 60 -9.09 -0.62 -8.42
C VAL A 60 -10.06 -0.62 -9.59
N ARG A 61 -9.70 -1.28 -10.71
CA ARG A 61 -10.58 -1.37 -11.89
C ARG A 61 -11.91 -2.06 -11.63
N TYR A 62 -11.94 -2.98 -10.66
CA TYR A 62 -13.13 -3.76 -10.31
C TYR A 62 -13.90 -3.21 -9.11
N GLY A 63 -13.60 -1.98 -8.67
CA GLY A 63 -14.46 -1.25 -7.77
C GLY A 63 -13.92 -0.97 -6.38
N ILE A 64 -12.64 -1.27 -6.10
CA ILE A 64 -12.00 -0.79 -4.86
C ILE A 64 -11.68 0.70 -4.99
N GLN A 65 -12.15 1.50 -4.03
CA GLN A 65 -11.91 2.94 -3.97
C GLN A 65 -10.91 3.35 -2.89
N LYS A 66 -10.60 2.48 -1.93
CA LYS A 66 -9.62 2.75 -0.87
C LYS A 66 -8.76 1.50 -0.64
N ILE A 67 -7.45 1.67 -0.57
CA ILE A 67 -6.51 0.58 -0.29
C ILE A 67 -5.65 0.95 0.93
N ASN A 68 -5.56 0.04 1.89
CA ASN A 68 -4.72 0.21 3.06
C ASN A 68 -3.36 -0.45 2.83
N LEU A 69 -2.31 0.36 2.92
CA LEU A 69 -0.91 -0.04 2.76
C LEU A 69 -0.13 0.30 4.04
N ASN A 70 0.74 -0.59 4.47
CA ASN A 70 1.64 -0.35 5.59
C ASN A 70 2.98 -1.06 5.42
N THR A 71 2.96 -2.39 5.25
CA THR A 71 4.18 -3.22 5.25
C THR A 71 5.16 -2.83 4.16
N ASP A 72 4.69 -2.58 2.94
CA ASP A 72 5.57 -2.23 1.81
C ASP A 72 6.19 -0.84 2.00
N LEU A 73 5.42 0.14 2.46
CA LEU A 73 5.92 1.48 2.78
C LEU A 73 7.02 1.42 3.86
N ASN A 74 6.79 0.65 4.92
CA ASN A 74 7.80 0.47 5.98
C ASN A 74 9.04 -0.27 5.49
N LYS A 75 8.89 -1.29 4.64
CA LYS A 75 10.03 -1.99 4.03
C LYS A 75 10.84 -1.08 3.13
N ALA A 76 10.20 -0.26 2.30
CA ALA A 76 10.88 0.70 1.44
C ALA A 76 11.70 1.71 2.26
N GLY A 77 11.08 2.29 3.30
CA GLY A 77 11.78 3.21 4.20
C GLY A 77 12.96 2.55 4.94
N GLN A 78 12.79 1.33 5.44
CA GLN A 78 13.85 0.57 6.10
C GLN A 78 15.00 0.23 5.14
N SER A 79 14.67 -0.13 3.89
CA SER A 79 15.68 -0.46 2.87
C SER A 79 16.51 0.76 2.49
N ALA A 80 15.86 1.90 2.26
CA ALA A 80 16.54 3.16 1.95
C ALA A 80 17.45 3.62 3.10
N LEU A 81 16.98 3.52 4.34
CA LEU A 81 17.79 3.82 5.52
C LEU A 81 19.01 2.90 5.62
N LYS A 82 18.82 1.60 5.44
CA LYS A 82 19.92 0.62 5.50
C LYS A 82 20.96 0.87 4.41
N GLU A 83 20.54 1.17 3.18
CA GLU A 83 21.43 1.49 2.07
C GLU A 83 22.25 2.74 2.34
N ALA A 84 21.61 3.81 2.86
CA ALA A 84 22.28 5.04 3.24
C ALA A 84 23.35 4.81 4.33
N LEU A 85 23.03 4.04 5.37
CA LEU A 85 23.98 3.70 6.44
C LEU A 85 25.16 2.90 5.89
N ASN A 86 24.92 1.87 5.07
CA ASN A 86 25.99 1.07 4.46
C ASN A 86 26.90 1.92 3.55
N THR A 87 26.35 2.91 2.86
CA THR A 87 27.12 3.81 2.00
C THR A 87 27.99 4.75 2.83
N LEU A 88 27.46 5.24 3.94
CA LEU A 88 28.18 6.13 4.86
C LEU A 88 29.32 5.43 5.60
N GLU A 89 29.12 4.18 6.03
CA GLU A 89 30.19 3.38 6.66
C GLU A 89 31.39 3.19 5.74
N LYS A 90 31.18 3.15 4.42
CA LYS A 90 32.23 3.01 3.40
C LYS A 90 32.88 4.33 3.01
N SER A 91 32.27 5.48 3.35
CA SER A 91 32.79 6.80 3.04
C SER A 91 33.52 7.38 4.25
N GLU A 92 34.85 7.43 4.21
CA GLU A 92 35.67 8.04 5.26
C GLU A 92 35.25 9.50 5.51
N GLY A 93 34.75 9.78 6.73
CA GLY A 93 34.64 11.13 7.26
C GLY A 93 33.28 11.82 7.27
N LYS A 94 32.22 11.30 6.67
CA LYS A 94 30.87 11.88 6.77
C LYS A 94 30.08 11.28 7.94
N LYS A 95 29.98 12.05 9.03
CA LYS A 95 29.06 11.73 10.12
C LYS A 95 27.74 12.45 9.88
N LEU A 96 26.63 11.69 9.79
CA LEU A 96 25.28 12.25 9.79
C LEU A 96 24.76 12.37 11.22
N ASN A 97 23.98 13.40 11.48
CA ASN A 97 23.17 13.45 12.69
C ASN A 97 21.92 12.58 12.53
N LEU A 98 21.20 12.32 13.62
CA LEU A 98 20.01 11.46 13.62
C LEU A 98 18.93 11.92 12.63
N GLN A 99 18.68 13.22 12.53
CA GLN A 99 17.69 13.79 11.63
C GLN A 99 18.03 13.50 10.16
N GLN A 100 19.28 13.69 9.77
CA GLN A 100 19.77 13.39 8.43
C GLN A 100 19.68 11.89 8.12
N THR A 101 19.96 11.05 9.12
CA THR A 101 19.85 9.59 8.97
C THR A 101 18.40 9.15 8.74
N ILE A 102 17.47 9.66 9.55
CA ILE A 102 16.04 9.33 9.43
C ILE A 102 15.46 9.84 8.09
N ALA A 103 15.94 10.96 7.56
CA ALA A 103 15.46 11.54 6.31
C ALA A 103 15.53 10.54 5.13
N PHE A 104 16.57 9.70 5.07
CA PHE A 104 16.67 8.65 4.03
C PHE A 104 15.52 7.64 4.11
N GLY A 105 15.14 7.23 5.31
CA GLY A 105 14.00 6.33 5.50
C GLY A 105 12.67 6.99 5.10
N ILE A 106 12.51 8.26 5.40
CA ILE A 106 11.32 9.04 5.02
C ILE A 106 11.22 9.16 3.50
N GLU A 107 12.32 9.45 2.80
CA GLU A 107 12.31 9.52 1.34
C GLU A 107 11.96 8.17 0.70
N GLY A 108 12.55 7.06 1.13
CA GLY A 108 12.19 5.74 0.60
C GLY A 108 10.72 5.38 0.85
N TRP A 109 10.19 5.72 2.03
CA TRP A 109 8.76 5.56 2.35
C TRP A 109 7.87 6.40 1.43
N LYS A 110 8.26 7.65 1.20
CA LYS A 110 7.55 8.61 0.33
C LYS A 110 7.58 8.18 -1.14
N GLU A 111 8.72 7.72 -1.64
CA GLU A 111 8.85 7.22 -3.02
C GLU A 111 7.90 6.06 -3.28
N GLU A 112 7.83 5.11 -2.37
CA GLU A 112 6.90 3.99 -2.45
C GLU A 112 5.42 4.43 -2.38
N LEU A 113 5.10 5.41 -1.52
CA LEU A 113 3.76 5.98 -1.48
C LEU A 113 3.39 6.65 -2.81
N VAL A 114 4.31 7.41 -3.40
CA VAL A 114 4.11 8.05 -4.71
C VAL A 114 3.91 7.02 -5.82
N HIS A 115 4.65 5.90 -5.79
CA HIS A 115 4.44 4.76 -6.68
C HIS A 115 2.98 4.27 -6.60
N TYR A 116 2.49 3.97 -5.41
CA TYR A 116 1.10 3.52 -5.23
C TYR A 116 0.06 4.57 -5.62
N MET A 117 0.28 5.85 -5.32
CA MET A 117 -0.62 6.92 -5.75
C MET A 117 -0.75 6.99 -7.28
N LYS A 118 0.35 6.79 -8.01
CA LYS A 118 0.34 6.70 -9.48
C LYS A 118 -0.36 5.42 -9.95
N LEU A 119 -0.04 4.29 -9.34
CA LEU A 119 -0.61 2.98 -9.65
C LEU A 119 -2.14 2.98 -9.54
N PHE A 120 -2.67 3.60 -8.49
CA PHE A 120 -4.11 3.70 -8.24
C PHE A 120 -4.80 4.82 -9.01
N GLY A 121 -4.03 5.67 -9.71
CA GLY A 121 -4.56 6.81 -10.46
C GLY A 121 -5.09 7.94 -9.57
N SER A 122 -4.64 8.02 -8.31
CA SER A 122 -5.00 9.10 -7.37
C SER A 122 -4.05 10.30 -7.45
N ALA A 123 -2.88 10.16 -8.05
CA ALA A 123 -1.93 11.25 -8.24
C ALA A 123 -2.53 12.37 -9.10
N GLY A 124 -2.45 13.63 -8.62
CA GLY A 124 -2.96 14.81 -9.32
C GLY A 124 -4.49 14.96 -9.31
N ARG A 125 -5.19 14.23 -8.48
CA ARG A 125 -6.64 14.37 -8.29
C ARG A 125 -6.92 15.00 -6.92
N TRP A 126 -7.24 16.28 -6.94
CA TRP A 126 -7.60 17.10 -5.77
C TRP A 126 -8.94 17.76 -6.02
#